data_e492c94e6441c4274fd57c186dd8b846
#
_entry.id   e492c94e6441c4274fd57c186dd8b846
#
_cell.length_a   1.000
_cell.length_b   1.000
_cell.length_c   1.000
_cell.angle_alpha   90.00
_cell.angle_beta   90.00
_cell.angle_gamma   90.00
#
_symmetry.space_group_name_H-M   'P 1'
#
loop_
_entity.id
_entity.type
_entity.pdbx_description
1 polymer ?
#
loop_
_entity_poly.entity_id
_entity_poly.type
_entity_poly.pdbx_seq_one_letter_code
_entity_poly.pdbx_strand_id
1 'polypeptide(L)'
;AQHDYVIENQTFPNTRTDINNVLQAIASVNSGGSAPSTTYAYQLWYDTGNNILKIRNADNDAFINLFTFDQTADTAEVSAGGGAGFFQGDNGTQGDTTNGKKDIFRTHEQELNTNTTIASGDNTGCFHSLSIASGITLTVSGNLVIA
;
A
#
# COMPACT_ATOMS: atom_id res chain seq x y z
N ALA A 1 -8.23 15.00 12.70
CA ALA A 1 -8.63 16.40 12.47
C ALA A 1 -8.04 16.88 11.14
N GLN A 2 -8.78 17.72 10.42
CA GLN A 2 -8.31 18.36 9.19
C GLN A 2 -8.29 19.88 9.36
N HIS A 3 -7.35 20.54 8.68
CA HIS A 3 -7.23 21.98 8.62
C HIS A 3 -6.60 22.40 7.29
N ASP A 4 -6.88 23.62 6.83
CA ASP A 4 -6.31 24.17 5.59
C ASP A 4 -4.95 24.84 5.81
N TYR A 5 -4.47 24.90 7.07
CA TYR A 5 -3.21 25.51 7.51
C TYR A 5 -3.15 27.04 7.35
N VAL A 6 -4.29 27.68 7.17
CA VAL A 6 -4.39 29.12 7.18
C VAL A 6 -4.90 29.58 8.55
N ILE A 7 -4.23 30.53 9.17
CA ILE A 7 -4.66 31.15 10.42
C ILE A 7 -5.35 32.47 10.07
N GLU A 8 -6.65 32.51 10.30
CA GLU A 8 -7.46 33.67 9.99
C GLU A 8 -7.19 34.86 10.95
N ASN A 9 -7.25 36.09 10.42
CA ASN A 9 -7.14 37.28 11.24
C ASN A 9 -8.47 37.56 11.95
N GLN A 10 -8.55 37.21 13.22
CA GLN A 10 -9.76 37.26 14.03
C GLN A 10 -9.47 37.65 15.48
N THR A 11 -10.46 37.59 16.36
CA THR A 11 -10.26 37.89 17.79
C THR A 11 -9.28 36.88 18.41
N PHE A 12 -8.52 37.33 19.43
CA PHE A 12 -7.51 36.47 20.08
C PHE A 12 -8.02 35.11 20.54
N PRO A 13 -9.21 34.93 21.15
CA PRO A 13 -9.74 33.63 21.50
C PRO A 13 -9.95 32.72 20.27
N ASN A 14 -10.46 33.28 19.16
CA ASN A 14 -10.72 32.55 17.94
C ASN A 14 -9.41 32.16 17.23
N THR A 15 -8.45 33.08 17.14
CA THR A 15 -7.10 32.78 16.61
C THR A 15 -6.41 31.69 17.40
N ARG A 16 -6.54 31.68 18.74
CA ARG A 16 -5.99 30.60 19.57
C ARG A 16 -6.66 29.25 19.27
N THR A 17 -7.97 29.26 19.07
CA THR A 17 -8.72 28.03 18.69
C THR A 17 -8.23 27.51 17.32
N ASP A 18 -8.05 28.42 16.39
CA ASP A 18 -7.58 28.11 15.04
C ASP A 18 -6.18 27.50 15.04
N ILE A 19 -5.25 28.10 15.80
CA ILE A 19 -3.90 27.54 16.02
C ILE A 19 -3.99 26.14 16.64
N ASN A 20 -4.84 25.91 17.63
CA ASN A 20 -5.00 24.60 18.24
C ASN A 20 -5.53 23.58 17.24
N ASN A 21 -6.44 23.95 16.35
CA ASN A 21 -6.95 23.10 15.29
C ASN A 21 -5.87 22.75 14.27
N VAL A 22 -5.01 23.70 13.88
CA VAL A 22 -3.83 23.43 13.04
C VAL A 22 -2.90 22.42 13.71
N LEU A 23 -2.59 22.62 15.00
CA LEU A 23 -1.73 21.70 15.74
C LEU A 23 -2.33 20.30 15.84
N GLN A 24 -3.64 20.16 16.02
CA GLN A 24 -4.33 18.88 16.01
C GLN A 24 -4.30 18.23 14.62
N ALA A 25 -4.48 19.01 13.55
CA ALA A 25 -4.37 18.51 12.19
C ALA A 25 -2.97 17.97 11.90
N ILE A 26 -1.93 18.70 12.32
CA ILE A 26 -0.54 18.26 12.21
C ILE A 26 -0.32 16.97 13.00
N ALA A 27 -0.72 16.93 14.28
CA ALA A 27 -0.54 15.77 15.16
C ALA A 27 -1.27 14.51 14.65
N SER A 28 -2.40 14.68 13.98
CA SER A 28 -3.20 13.58 13.40
C SER A 28 -2.95 13.36 11.91
N VAL A 29 -1.86 13.89 11.36
CA VAL A 29 -1.50 13.74 9.93
C VAL A 29 -2.63 14.22 9.02
N ASN A 30 -3.29 15.32 9.40
CA ASN A 30 -4.45 15.90 8.71
C ASN A 30 -5.58 14.87 8.43
N SER A 31 -5.83 13.96 9.38
CA SER A 31 -6.72 12.80 9.22
C SER A 31 -8.18 13.19 8.99
N GLY A 32 -8.83 12.48 8.09
CA GLY A 32 -10.25 12.64 7.78
C GLY A 32 -10.75 11.61 6.78
N GLY A 33 -12.07 11.41 6.73
CA GLY A 33 -12.71 10.44 5.83
C GLY A 33 -12.82 10.90 4.37
N SER A 34 -12.46 12.15 4.09
CA SER A 34 -12.36 12.70 2.74
C SER A 34 -11.02 13.42 2.59
N ALA A 35 -10.55 13.57 1.36
CA ALA A 35 -9.33 14.32 1.09
C ALA A 35 -9.44 15.77 1.61
N PRO A 36 -8.36 16.36 2.15
CA PRO A 36 -8.35 17.77 2.52
C PRO A 36 -8.76 18.65 1.35
N SER A 37 -9.56 19.69 1.60
CA SER A 37 -10.01 20.62 0.56
C SER A 37 -8.86 21.50 0.05
N THR A 38 -7.90 21.81 0.93
CA THR A 38 -6.66 22.51 0.59
C THR A 38 -5.50 21.53 0.70
N THR A 39 -4.70 21.44 -0.34
CA THR A 39 -3.60 20.49 -0.43
C THR A 39 -2.29 21.16 -0.82
N TYR A 40 -1.20 20.61 -0.32
CA TYR A 40 0.17 21.05 -0.62
C TYR A 40 0.98 19.87 -1.14
N ALA A 41 1.90 20.11 -2.05
CA ALA A 41 2.84 19.08 -2.50
C ALA A 41 3.52 18.41 -1.29
N TYR A 42 3.64 17.08 -1.33
CA TYR A 42 4.24 16.26 -0.26
C TYR A 42 3.46 16.23 1.07
N GLN A 43 2.26 16.81 1.13
CA GLN A 43 1.41 16.73 2.30
C GLN A 43 1.03 15.30 2.63
N LEU A 44 1.16 14.90 3.89
CA LEU A 44 0.63 13.64 4.40
C LEU A 44 -0.85 13.79 4.75
N TRP A 45 -1.61 12.73 4.51
CA TRP A 45 -3.02 12.61 4.88
C TRP A 45 -3.33 11.17 5.28
N TYR A 46 -3.94 11.01 6.46
CA TYR A 46 -4.49 9.73 6.87
C TYR A 46 -5.98 9.65 6.50
N ASP A 47 -6.30 8.82 5.51
CA ASP A 47 -7.66 8.53 5.06
C ASP A 47 -8.33 7.57 6.06
N THR A 48 -9.16 8.14 6.95
CA THR A 48 -9.84 7.34 7.99
C THR A 48 -10.98 6.48 7.43
N GLY A 49 -11.45 6.75 6.21
CA GLY A 49 -12.49 5.96 5.55
C GLY A 49 -11.96 4.64 4.99
N ASN A 50 -10.69 4.63 4.58
CA ASN A 50 -10.03 3.47 4.00
C ASN A 50 -8.84 2.94 4.83
N ASN A 51 -8.52 3.57 5.94
CA ASN A 51 -7.36 3.28 6.79
C ASN A 51 -6.02 3.31 6.04
N ILE A 52 -5.81 4.32 5.21
CA ILE A 52 -4.63 4.46 4.37
C ILE A 52 -3.88 5.75 4.69
N LEU A 53 -2.57 5.63 4.97
CA LEU A 53 -1.68 6.79 4.98
C LEU A 53 -1.26 7.12 3.54
N LYS A 54 -1.43 8.36 3.16
CA LYS A 54 -1.16 8.86 1.80
C LYS A 54 -0.23 10.06 1.82
N ILE A 55 0.50 10.27 0.73
CA ILE A 55 1.30 11.46 0.48
C ILE A 55 0.86 12.14 -0.81
N ARG A 56 0.80 13.46 -0.82
CA ARG A 56 0.54 14.24 -2.02
C ARG A 56 1.76 14.20 -2.94
N ASN A 57 1.57 14.05 -4.24
CA ASN A 57 2.67 14.06 -5.21
C ASN A 57 3.24 15.47 -5.41
N ALA A 58 4.36 15.57 -6.14
CA ALA A 58 5.05 16.83 -6.41
C ALA A 58 4.19 17.84 -7.19
N ASP A 59 3.37 17.36 -8.11
CA ASP A 59 2.51 18.18 -8.96
C ASP A 59 1.23 18.66 -8.24
N ASN A 60 1.02 18.18 -7.00
CA ASN A 60 -0.14 18.49 -6.17
C ASN A 60 -1.50 18.18 -6.84
N ASP A 61 -1.57 17.11 -7.60
CA ASP A 61 -2.79 16.67 -8.32
C ASP A 61 -3.31 15.29 -7.88
N ALA A 62 -2.48 14.45 -7.23
CA ALA A 62 -2.86 13.12 -6.78
C ALA A 62 -2.29 12.76 -5.40
N PHE A 63 -2.96 11.84 -4.69
CA PHE A 63 -2.45 11.19 -3.49
C PHE A 63 -1.91 9.80 -3.83
N ILE A 64 -0.70 9.51 -3.38
CA ILE A 64 -0.03 8.22 -3.47
C ILE A 64 -0.25 7.47 -2.15
N ASN A 65 -0.74 6.24 -2.22
CA ASN A 65 -0.90 5.39 -1.04
C ASN A 65 0.47 4.90 -0.56
N LEU A 66 0.75 5.04 0.73
CA LEU A 66 1.99 4.58 1.36
C LEU A 66 1.76 3.30 2.16
N PHE A 67 0.80 3.32 3.09
CA PHE A 67 0.52 2.21 3.98
C PHE A 67 -0.98 2.02 4.14
N THR A 68 -1.42 0.77 4.15
CA THR A 68 -2.76 0.36 4.58
C THR A 68 -2.66 -0.20 6.00
N PHE A 69 -3.58 0.21 6.88
CA PHE A 69 -3.60 -0.20 8.28
C PHE A 69 -4.80 -1.09 8.56
N ASP A 70 -4.57 -2.23 9.21
CA ASP A 70 -5.62 -3.00 9.84
C ASP A 70 -5.73 -2.58 11.30
N GLN A 71 -6.78 -1.81 11.61
CA GLN A 71 -7.03 -1.26 12.95
C GLN A 71 -7.51 -2.33 13.95
N THR A 72 -7.86 -3.53 13.50
CA THR A 72 -8.30 -4.63 14.34
C THR A 72 -7.12 -5.52 14.74
N ALA A 73 -6.23 -5.78 13.78
CA ALA A 73 -5.04 -6.59 14.00
C ALA A 73 -3.83 -5.77 14.46
N ASP A 74 -3.93 -4.42 14.50
CA ASP A 74 -2.84 -3.48 14.81
C ASP A 74 -1.62 -3.67 13.87
N THR A 75 -1.89 -3.93 12.58
CA THR A 75 -0.85 -4.17 11.57
C THR A 75 -0.86 -3.11 10.47
N ALA A 76 0.26 -2.98 9.77
CA ALA A 76 0.40 -2.11 8.62
C ALA A 76 1.09 -2.83 7.47
N GLU A 77 0.56 -2.63 6.26
CA GLU A 77 1.12 -3.14 5.02
C GLU A 77 1.54 -1.99 4.11
N VAL A 78 2.62 -2.16 3.37
CA VAL A 78 3.05 -1.18 2.37
C VAL A 78 2.08 -1.21 1.21
N SER A 79 1.41 -0.07 0.95
CA SER A 79 0.46 0.07 -0.16
C SER A 79 1.13 0.23 -1.53
N ALA A 80 2.46 0.29 -1.57
CA ALA A 80 3.21 0.37 -2.83
C ALA A 80 2.96 -0.92 -3.62
N GLY A 81 2.28 -0.76 -4.73
CA GLY A 81 1.97 -1.84 -5.64
C GLY A 81 3.19 -2.69 -5.94
N GLY A 82 2.97 -3.98 -5.85
CA GLY A 82 3.80 -5.00 -6.40
C GLY A 82 5.29 -4.78 -6.18
N GLY A 83 5.78 -5.04 -4.98
CA GLY A 83 7.17 -5.40 -4.91
C GLY A 83 7.38 -6.47 -5.98
N ALA A 84 8.35 -6.27 -6.86
CA ALA A 84 8.82 -7.31 -7.75
C ALA A 84 9.27 -8.51 -6.88
N GLY A 85 8.27 -9.17 -6.30
CA GLY A 85 8.43 -10.44 -5.62
C GLY A 85 8.64 -11.49 -6.68
N PHE A 86 9.50 -12.39 -6.44
CA PHE A 86 9.83 -13.53 -7.28
C PHE A 86 8.65 -14.46 -7.58
N PHE A 87 7.43 -14.16 -7.12
CA PHE A 87 6.25 -14.99 -7.29
C PHE A 87 5.01 -14.13 -7.52
N GLN A 88 4.36 -14.30 -8.65
CA GLN A 88 2.99 -13.87 -8.89
C GLN A 88 2.06 -15.02 -8.53
N GLY A 89 1.22 -14.85 -7.53
CA GLY A 89 0.25 -15.82 -7.03
C GLY A 89 -0.37 -15.33 -5.74
N ASP A 90 -1.56 -15.81 -5.45
CA ASP A 90 -2.27 -15.49 -4.21
C ASP A 90 -1.57 -16.21 -3.05
N ASN A 91 -1.08 -15.48 -2.05
CA ASN A 91 -0.36 -15.96 -0.87
C ASN A 91 1.07 -16.47 -1.09
N GLY A 92 1.99 -15.58 -1.43
CA GLY A 92 3.40 -15.82 -1.13
C GLY A 92 3.62 -15.91 0.38
N THR A 93 3.30 -17.05 1.01
CA THR A 93 3.65 -17.28 2.41
C THR A 93 5.17 -17.32 2.49
N GLN A 94 5.76 -16.29 3.06
CA GLN A 94 7.16 -16.34 3.44
C GLN A 94 7.28 -17.30 4.63
N GLY A 95 8.28 -18.18 4.62
CA GLY A 95 8.55 -19.08 5.72
C GLY A 95 8.65 -18.37 7.06
N ASP A 96 8.65 -19.13 8.15
CA ASP A 96 8.58 -18.65 9.53
C ASP A 96 9.50 -17.44 9.79
N THR A 97 8.90 -16.26 9.96
CA THR A 97 9.59 -15.02 10.30
C THR A 97 9.81 -14.85 11.81
N THR A 98 9.32 -15.80 12.63
CA THR A 98 9.30 -15.70 14.09
C THR A 98 10.69 -15.55 14.70
N ASN A 99 11.72 -16.04 14.03
CA ASN A 99 13.10 -16.01 14.50
C ASN A 99 14.03 -15.12 13.67
N GLY A 100 13.51 -14.30 12.77
CA GLY A 100 14.31 -13.44 11.90
C GLY A 100 15.19 -14.21 10.91
N LYS A 101 15.06 -15.52 10.82
CA LYS A 101 15.74 -16.39 9.86
C LYS A 101 14.82 -16.58 8.67
N LYS A 102 15.25 -16.06 7.52
CA LYS A 102 14.59 -16.38 6.25
C LYS A 102 14.99 -17.80 5.89
N ASP A 103 14.00 -18.70 5.80
CA ASP A 103 14.24 -20.07 5.37
C ASP A 103 14.87 -20.09 3.98
N ILE A 104 15.80 -21.02 3.80
CA ILE A 104 16.47 -21.27 2.50
C ILE A 104 15.51 -21.86 1.48
N PHE A 105 14.36 -22.42 1.93
CA PHE A 105 13.35 -22.99 1.06
C PHE A 105 12.30 -21.94 0.70
N ARG A 106 12.07 -21.78 -0.60
CA ARG A 106 10.94 -20.99 -1.12
C ARG A 106 9.79 -21.92 -1.37
N THR A 107 8.68 -21.72 -0.66
CA THR A 107 7.44 -22.46 -0.88
C THR A 107 6.57 -21.65 -1.85
N HIS A 108 6.01 -22.28 -2.84
CA HIS A 108 5.00 -21.71 -3.73
C HIS A 108 3.81 -22.68 -3.78
N GLU A 109 2.65 -22.17 -4.16
CA GLU A 109 1.46 -22.98 -4.37
C GLU A 109 1.64 -23.88 -5.61
N GLN A 110 0.99 -25.04 -5.58
CA GLN A 110 0.98 -25.97 -6.73
C GLN A 110 -0.04 -25.57 -7.77
N GLU A 111 -1.04 -24.78 -7.40
CA GLU A 111 -2.14 -24.39 -8.28
C GLU A 111 -2.17 -22.87 -8.49
N LEU A 112 -2.15 -22.46 -9.74
CA LEU A 112 -2.36 -21.07 -10.12
C LEU A 112 -3.87 -20.79 -10.12
N ASN A 113 -4.34 -19.93 -9.23
CA ASN A 113 -5.74 -19.58 -9.04
C ASN A 113 -6.10 -18.13 -9.46
N THR A 114 -5.13 -17.41 -9.99
CA THR A 114 -5.27 -16.03 -10.46
C THR A 114 -4.70 -15.89 -11.87
N ASN A 115 -5.37 -15.11 -12.73
CA ASN A 115 -4.87 -14.82 -14.08
C ASN A 115 -3.50 -14.15 -14.01
N THR A 116 -2.51 -14.77 -14.65
CA THR A 116 -1.11 -14.34 -14.56
C THR A 116 -0.51 -14.20 -15.95
N THR A 117 0.33 -13.18 -16.13
CA THR A 117 1.10 -12.96 -17.34
C THR A 117 2.59 -12.92 -17.03
N ILE A 118 3.37 -13.78 -17.67
CA ILE A 118 4.83 -13.68 -17.72
C ILE A 118 5.16 -12.83 -18.93
N ALA A 119 5.64 -11.61 -18.68
CA ALA A 119 5.85 -10.61 -19.74
C ALA A 119 7.09 -10.96 -20.60
N SER A 120 7.16 -10.37 -21.79
CA SER A 120 8.34 -10.49 -22.64
C SER A 120 9.56 -9.89 -21.92
N GLY A 121 10.62 -10.69 -21.80
CA GLY A 121 11.82 -10.33 -21.06
C GLY A 121 11.90 -10.87 -19.65
N ASP A 122 10.81 -11.43 -19.11
CA ASP A 122 10.82 -12.08 -17.79
C ASP A 122 11.30 -13.54 -17.89
N ASN A 123 12.06 -13.94 -16.86
CA ASN A 123 12.46 -15.32 -16.64
C ASN A 123 11.79 -15.80 -15.35
N THR A 124 10.93 -16.80 -15.45
CA THR A 124 10.15 -17.33 -14.32
C THR A 124 10.44 -18.81 -14.15
N GLY A 125 10.57 -19.27 -12.90
CA GLY A 125 10.77 -20.67 -12.55
C GLY A 125 9.66 -21.17 -11.64
N CYS A 126 9.20 -22.40 -11.90
CA CYS A 126 8.33 -23.17 -11.02
C CYS A 126 9.03 -24.49 -10.70
N PHE A 127 9.14 -24.82 -9.42
CA PHE A 127 9.72 -26.09 -8.98
C PHE A 127 8.60 -27.09 -8.78
N HIS A 128 8.65 -28.19 -9.49
CA HIS A 128 7.66 -29.25 -9.50
C HIS A 128 6.45 -28.96 -10.45
N SER A 129 5.37 -29.73 -10.32
CA SER A 129 4.19 -29.59 -11.18
C SER A 129 3.47 -28.26 -10.94
N LEU A 130 3.04 -27.63 -12.03
CA LEU A 130 2.15 -26.47 -12.01
C LEU A 130 0.76 -26.92 -12.47
N SER A 131 -0.26 -26.72 -11.65
CA SER A 131 -1.66 -26.83 -12.08
C SER A 131 -2.27 -25.43 -12.27
N ILE A 132 -3.26 -25.32 -13.15
CA ILE A 132 -3.99 -24.09 -13.40
C ILE A 132 -5.46 -24.35 -13.07
N ALA A 133 -6.03 -23.56 -12.15
CA ALA A 133 -7.42 -23.69 -11.75
C ALA A 133 -8.38 -23.46 -12.92
N SER A 134 -9.58 -24.06 -12.83
CA SER A 134 -10.60 -23.87 -13.86
C SER A 134 -10.98 -22.40 -14.03
N GLY A 135 -10.98 -21.92 -15.26
CA GLY A 135 -11.28 -20.51 -15.58
C GLY A 135 -10.12 -19.54 -15.43
N ILE A 136 -8.95 -20.02 -15.03
CA ILE A 136 -7.73 -19.20 -14.89
C ILE A 136 -6.86 -19.31 -16.16
N THR A 137 -6.22 -18.20 -16.51
CA THR A 137 -5.33 -18.12 -17.68
C THR A 137 -3.91 -17.76 -17.26
N LEU A 138 -2.95 -18.58 -17.66
CA LEU A 138 -1.53 -18.25 -17.64
C LEU A 138 -1.10 -17.83 -19.05
N THR A 139 -0.69 -16.58 -19.22
CA THR A 139 -0.12 -16.06 -20.47
C THR A 139 1.40 -16.03 -20.35
N VAL A 140 2.10 -16.74 -21.24
CA VAL A 140 3.57 -16.78 -21.26
C VAL A 140 4.07 -16.07 -22.52
N SER A 141 4.58 -14.85 -22.35
CA SER A 141 5.27 -14.08 -23.40
C SER A 141 6.79 -14.04 -23.17
N GLY A 142 7.24 -14.38 -21.96
CA GLY A 142 8.64 -14.52 -21.57
C GLY A 142 9.07 -15.99 -21.48
N ASN A 143 9.96 -16.31 -20.55
CA ASN A 143 10.44 -17.66 -20.32
C ASN A 143 9.84 -18.24 -19.03
N LEU A 144 9.28 -19.45 -19.11
CA LEU A 144 8.85 -20.25 -17.97
C LEU A 144 9.62 -21.56 -17.95
N VAL A 145 10.28 -21.83 -16.83
CA VAL A 145 10.96 -23.11 -16.56
C VAL A 145 10.18 -23.86 -15.48
N ILE A 146 9.78 -25.08 -15.77
CA ILE A 146 9.19 -26.01 -14.80
C ILE A 146 10.22 -27.13 -14.62
N ALA A 147 10.76 -27.27 -13.38
CA ALA A 147 11.84 -28.18 -13.06
C ALA A 147 11.45 -29.20 -12.00
#